data_c9d94495c0e8695fcad3be691650aafd
#
_entry.id   c9d94495c0e8695fcad3be691650aafd
#
_cell.length_a   1.000
_cell.length_b   1.000
_cell.length_c   1.000
_cell.angle_alpha   90.00
_cell.angle_beta   90.00
_cell.angle_gamma   90.00
#
_symmetry.space_group_name_H-M   'P 1'
#
loop_
_entity.id
_entity.type
_entity.pdbx_description
1 polymer ?
#
loop_
_entity_poly.entity_id
_entity_poly.type
_entity_poly.pdbx_seq_one_letter_code
_entity_poly.pdbx_strand_id
1 'polypeptide(L)'
;MSVERNLPIVRERKLAILKGDPELCDKQKKAGKLLARERVAQLLDAASFVELDVLNAEAGVVTGYGLIDEKPVYVYAQDFTVKGGSVGAQHAKKILKVMELAEKTGAPLVAILDTAGARLDEGLDAMNAYAMIAGRVSSLSGVVPQVTLVLGQCGGIASAIAGMSDFVVMSKNGSLFVNGPRVVSAAAGKQLDMEAIGGSSASVRSGMAQLTTETDEEAIAMARKVVAMLPANNMDEAVDLPRDDMNRELPALNAIEKLDDVRDLLRGVADLGDIVELGEEFAPSMVTALAKIGGTTVGFIANQAAKDEGRLTVYGCKKAARFAAFCDCFSIPIITVVDSMGMKISTAPQGELSRAGAQLLFALSEATTPRVALVVGQAIGMSYASLASRAVSDMVYAWPGSVFSPVSAQIAAQLLYADEMQGAEDPYAKRAELEQRYMDDVADAVNAAKQGYVDDVIEPAVTRQMLCSAIEMLSGKRDSRPAKKHGNMPL
;
A
#
# COMPACT_ATOMS: atom_id res chain seq x y z
N MET A 1 34.50 -1.49 -41.25
CA MET A 1 33.92 -2.79 -40.82
C MET A 1 32.56 -2.94 -41.51
N SER A 2 32.33 -4.07 -42.22
CA SER A 2 31.08 -4.28 -42.95
C SER A 2 29.95 -4.73 -42.01
N VAL A 3 28.77 -4.13 -42.10
CA VAL A 3 27.55 -4.54 -41.36
C VAL A 3 27.22 -5.99 -41.67
N GLU A 4 27.30 -6.38 -42.95
CA GLU A 4 27.03 -7.73 -43.45
C GLU A 4 27.89 -8.79 -42.75
N ARG A 5 29.17 -8.54 -42.54
CA ARG A 5 30.09 -9.45 -41.83
C ARG A 5 29.77 -9.61 -40.34
N ASN A 6 29.37 -8.54 -39.67
CA ASN A 6 29.20 -8.53 -38.21
C ASN A 6 27.77 -8.91 -37.79
N LEU A 7 26.78 -8.77 -38.63
CA LEU A 7 25.37 -9.05 -38.31
C LEU A 7 25.13 -10.51 -37.83
N PRO A 8 25.67 -11.55 -38.51
CA PRO A 8 25.53 -12.94 -38.02
C PRO A 8 26.12 -13.15 -36.65
N ILE A 9 27.30 -12.58 -36.39
CA ILE A 9 28.01 -12.70 -35.11
C ILE A 9 27.16 -12.09 -33.96
N VAL A 10 26.60 -10.91 -34.21
CA VAL A 10 25.73 -10.27 -33.19
C VAL A 10 24.45 -11.08 -32.94
N ARG A 11 23.86 -11.60 -34.02
CA ARG A 11 22.66 -12.46 -33.92
C ARG A 11 22.94 -13.73 -33.12
N GLU A 12 24.02 -14.42 -33.41
CA GLU A 12 24.43 -15.63 -32.70
C GLU A 12 24.68 -15.37 -31.22
N ARG A 13 25.42 -14.31 -30.89
CA ARG A 13 25.65 -13.90 -29.48
C ARG A 13 24.36 -13.61 -28.76
N LYS A 14 23.44 -12.84 -29.35
CA LYS A 14 22.14 -12.57 -28.74
C LYS A 14 21.33 -13.85 -28.51
N LEU A 15 21.31 -14.77 -29.51
CA LEU A 15 20.61 -16.04 -29.36
C LEU A 15 21.19 -16.91 -28.26
N ALA A 16 22.52 -16.95 -28.11
CA ALA A 16 23.19 -17.68 -27.02
C ALA A 16 22.79 -17.11 -25.65
N ILE A 17 22.78 -15.78 -25.51
CA ILE A 17 22.37 -15.07 -24.28
C ILE A 17 20.91 -15.38 -23.95
N LEU A 18 20.01 -15.36 -24.94
CA LEU A 18 18.58 -15.62 -24.72
C LEU A 18 18.31 -17.06 -24.31
N LYS A 19 19.13 -18.03 -24.78
CA LYS A 19 19.03 -19.44 -24.36
C LYS A 19 19.49 -19.68 -22.92
N GLY A 20 20.46 -18.90 -22.44
CA GLY A 20 21.06 -19.07 -21.13
C GLY A 20 21.81 -20.41 -20.98
N ASP A 21 22.22 -20.71 -19.76
CA ASP A 21 22.78 -22.01 -19.37
C ASP A 21 21.65 -23.03 -19.14
N PRO A 22 21.58 -24.14 -19.93
CA PRO A 22 20.48 -25.09 -19.83
C PRO A 22 20.35 -25.74 -18.45
N GLU A 23 21.47 -26.07 -17.79
CA GLU A 23 21.46 -26.75 -16.49
C GLU A 23 20.94 -25.83 -15.38
N LEU A 24 21.36 -24.55 -15.42
CA LEU A 24 20.92 -23.55 -14.45
C LEU A 24 19.46 -23.15 -14.69
N CYS A 25 19.04 -23.05 -15.94
CA CYS A 25 17.63 -22.81 -16.30
C CYS A 25 16.74 -23.96 -15.81
N ASP A 26 17.14 -25.22 -16.05
CA ASP A 26 16.41 -26.40 -15.60
C ASP A 26 16.34 -26.48 -14.07
N LYS A 27 17.43 -26.13 -13.39
CA LYS A 27 17.45 -26.07 -11.91
C LYS A 27 16.47 -25.04 -11.38
N GLN A 28 16.39 -23.85 -11.96
CA GLN A 28 15.45 -22.80 -11.60
C GLN A 28 13.99 -23.29 -11.77
N LYS A 29 13.68 -23.87 -12.92
CA LYS A 29 12.35 -24.42 -13.23
C LYS A 29 11.93 -25.56 -12.31
N LYS A 30 12.86 -26.49 -11.99
CA LYS A 30 12.61 -27.57 -11.03
C LYS A 30 12.36 -27.06 -9.60
N ALA A 31 12.84 -25.87 -9.27
CA ALA A 31 12.52 -25.19 -8.02
C ALA A 31 11.16 -24.44 -8.03
N GLY A 32 10.35 -24.61 -9.09
CA GLY A 32 9.04 -23.97 -9.22
C GLY A 32 9.11 -22.47 -9.52
N LYS A 33 10.23 -21.99 -10.09
CA LYS A 33 10.44 -20.58 -10.40
C LYS A 33 10.53 -20.32 -11.90
N LEU A 34 9.97 -19.20 -12.32
CA LEU A 34 10.16 -18.70 -13.67
C LEU A 34 11.58 -18.13 -13.89
N LEU A 35 12.07 -18.15 -15.13
CA LEU A 35 13.28 -17.45 -15.51
C LEU A 35 13.05 -15.93 -15.59
N ALA A 36 14.10 -15.12 -15.40
CA ALA A 36 13.97 -13.66 -15.38
C ALA A 36 13.25 -13.10 -16.64
N ARG A 37 13.59 -13.59 -17.84
CA ARG A 37 12.92 -13.16 -19.09
C ARG A 37 11.48 -13.67 -19.20
N GLU A 38 11.16 -14.86 -18.65
CA GLU A 38 9.80 -15.37 -18.59
C GLU A 38 8.94 -14.50 -17.66
N ARG A 39 9.48 -14.08 -16.51
CA ARG A 39 8.83 -13.13 -15.58
C ARG A 39 8.52 -11.80 -16.26
N VAL A 40 9.49 -11.23 -16.99
CA VAL A 40 9.30 -9.97 -17.74
C VAL A 40 8.27 -10.14 -18.84
N ALA A 41 8.30 -11.26 -19.58
CA ALA A 41 7.36 -11.53 -20.67
C ALA A 41 5.90 -11.70 -20.16
N GLN A 42 5.70 -12.20 -18.95
CA GLN A 42 4.37 -12.28 -18.34
C GLN A 42 3.93 -10.95 -17.72
N LEU A 43 4.88 -10.13 -17.25
CA LEU A 43 4.59 -8.83 -16.69
C LEU A 43 4.10 -7.84 -17.74
N LEU A 44 4.70 -7.85 -18.93
CA LEU A 44 4.45 -6.87 -19.98
C LEU A 44 3.48 -7.39 -21.03
N ASP A 45 2.87 -6.47 -21.74
CA ASP A 45 1.99 -6.80 -22.87
C ASP A 45 2.76 -7.54 -23.97
N ALA A 46 2.07 -8.47 -24.65
CA ALA A 46 2.69 -9.32 -25.66
C ALA A 46 3.44 -8.50 -26.71
N ALA A 47 4.69 -8.89 -27.02
CA ALA A 47 5.57 -8.25 -27.99
C ALA A 47 5.95 -6.78 -27.69
N SER A 48 5.62 -6.23 -26.51
CA SER A 48 5.97 -4.84 -26.14
C SER A 48 7.38 -4.70 -25.56
N PHE A 49 7.99 -5.78 -25.08
CA PHE A 49 9.28 -5.73 -24.37
C PHE A 49 10.45 -5.36 -25.27
N VAL A 50 11.17 -4.33 -24.87
CA VAL A 50 12.46 -3.93 -25.46
C VAL A 50 13.55 -4.10 -24.40
N GLU A 51 14.37 -5.15 -24.52
CA GLU A 51 15.49 -5.40 -23.60
C GLU A 51 16.66 -4.46 -23.89
N LEU A 52 17.15 -3.80 -22.84
CA LEU A 52 18.32 -2.92 -22.89
C LEU A 52 19.58 -3.67 -22.45
N ASP A 53 20.73 -3.28 -23.04
CA ASP A 53 22.05 -3.82 -22.69
C ASP A 53 22.13 -5.36 -22.73
N VAL A 54 21.46 -5.99 -23.68
CA VAL A 54 21.38 -7.47 -23.86
C VAL A 54 22.78 -8.11 -23.89
N LEU A 55 23.75 -7.49 -24.57
CA LEU A 55 25.10 -8.03 -24.72
C LEU A 55 25.92 -8.00 -23.41
N ASN A 56 25.46 -7.28 -22.37
CA ASN A 56 26.04 -7.31 -21.02
C ASN A 56 25.29 -8.35 -20.16
N ALA A 57 25.25 -9.59 -20.60
CA ALA A 57 24.50 -10.67 -19.93
C ALA A 57 25.13 -11.11 -18.59
N GLU A 58 26.45 -11.04 -18.47
CA GLU A 58 27.17 -11.42 -17.25
C GLU A 58 26.85 -10.52 -16.04
N ALA A 59 26.18 -9.39 -16.29
CA ALA A 59 25.67 -8.54 -15.24
C ALA A 59 24.67 -9.26 -14.33
N GLY A 60 23.94 -10.28 -14.83
CA GLY A 60 22.98 -11.08 -14.04
C GLY A 60 21.66 -10.33 -13.76
N VAL A 61 21.31 -9.40 -14.64
CA VAL A 61 20.02 -8.68 -14.58
C VAL A 61 19.50 -8.38 -16.00
N VAL A 62 18.23 -8.66 -16.23
CA VAL A 62 17.47 -8.27 -17.41
C VAL A 62 16.86 -6.90 -17.16
N THR A 63 17.05 -5.98 -18.09
CA THR A 63 16.57 -4.59 -17.95
C THR A 63 15.93 -4.13 -19.24
N GLY A 64 14.89 -3.32 -19.15
CA GLY A 64 14.22 -2.80 -20.34
C GLY A 64 12.95 -2.04 -20.02
N TYR A 65 12.12 -1.90 -21.04
CA TYR A 65 10.81 -1.27 -20.97
C TYR A 65 9.80 -1.99 -21.85
N GLY A 66 8.54 -1.77 -21.57
CA GLY A 66 7.42 -2.29 -22.35
C GLY A 66 6.13 -1.64 -21.91
N LEU A 67 5.01 -2.30 -22.13
CA LEU A 67 3.69 -1.80 -21.80
C LEU A 67 3.01 -2.71 -20.78
N ILE A 68 2.20 -2.12 -19.91
CA ILE A 68 1.19 -2.79 -19.10
C ILE A 68 -0.14 -2.08 -19.39
N ASP A 69 -1.10 -2.81 -19.96
CA ASP A 69 -2.39 -2.27 -20.39
C ASP A 69 -2.21 -0.98 -21.22
N GLU A 70 -1.30 -1.07 -22.24
CA GLU A 70 -0.94 0.01 -23.17
C GLU A 70 -0.17 1.19 -22.55
N LYS A 71 0.09 1.20 -21.23
CA LYS A 71 0.85 2.23 -20.51
C LYS A 71 2.34 1.87 -20.42
N PRO A 72 3.27 2.81 -20.68
CA PRO A 72 4.72 2.56 -20.58
C PRO A 72 5.15 2.18 -19.17
N VAL A 73 6.03 1.19 -19.05
CA VAL A 73 6.61 0.74 -17.78
C VAL A 73 8.06 0.36 -17.98
N TYR A 74 8.92 0.73 -17.05
CA TYR A 74 10.28 0.23 -16.97
C TYR A 74 10.39 -0.96 -16.03
N VAL A 75 11.27 -1.91 -16.38
CA VAL A 75 11.45 -3.13 -15.59
C VAL A 75 12.91 -3.50 -15.49
N TYR A 76 13.29 -4.00 -14.32
CA TYR A 76 14.48 -4.82 -14.16
C TYR A 76 14.16 -6.12 -13.42
N ALA A 77 14.76 -7.23 -13.86
CA ALA A 77 14.57 -8.54 -13.28
C ALA A 77 15.92 -9.20 -13.02
N GLN A 78 16.22 -9.52 -11.78
CA GLN A 78 17.45 -10.23 -11.42
C GLN A 78 17.42 -11.66 -11.95
N ASP A 79 18.48 -12.06 -12.60
CA ASP A 79 18.61 -13.39 -13.23
C ASP A 79 19.45 -14.31 -12.33
N PHE A 80 18.77 -15.12 -11.54
CA PHE A 80 19.41 -16.04 -10.61
C PHE A 80 20.27 -17.10 -11.31
N THR A 81 20.03 -17.38 -12.61
CA THR A 81 20.84 -18.31 -13.41
C THR A 81 22.23 -17.76 -13.73
N VAL A 82 22.43 -16.44 -13.60
CA VAL A 82 23.70 -15.77 -13.83
C VAL A 82 24.30 -15.31 -12.51
N LYS A 83 25.30 -16.01 -12.01
CA LYS A 83 26.00 -15.71 -10.74
C LYS A 83 25.04 -15.53 -9.54
N GLY A 84 23.92 -16.27 -9.52
CA GLY A 84 22.90 -16.17 -8.49
C GLY A 84 22.18 -14.80 -8.44
N GLY A 85 22.10 -14.06 -9.55
CA GLY A 85 21.52 -12.72 -9.56
C GLY A 85 22.26 -11.73 -8.65
N SER A 86 23.51 -12.02 -8.26
CA SER A 86 24.26 -11.21 -7.30
C SER A 86 24.59 -9.83 -7.85
N VAL A 87 24.52 -8.83 -6.97
CA VAL A 87 24.69 -7.40 -7.33
C VAL A 87 26.16 -7.00 -7.25
N GLY A 88 26.67 -6.53 -8.37
CA GLY A 88 27.99 -5.92 -8.53
C GLY A 88 27.90 -4.65 -9.37
N ALA A 89 29.02 -4.04 -9.71
CA ALA A 89 29.10 -2.76 -10.41
C ALA A 89 28.37 -2.77 -11.77
N GLN A 90 28.53 -3.81 -12.59
CA GLN A 90 27.87 -3.91 -13.89
C GLN A 90 26.36 -4.19 -13.74
N HIS A 91 25.96 -4.96 -12.75
CA HIS A 91 24.56 -5.20 -12.40
C HIS A 91 23.87 -3.87 -12.05
N ALA A 92 24.45 -3.12 -11.12
CA ALA A 92 23.92 -1.82 -10.71
C ALA A 92 23.86 -0.82 -11.87
N LYS A 93 24.89 -0.78 -12.73
CA LYS A 93 24.91 0.13 -13.89
C LYS A 93 23.71 -0.07 -14.81
N LYS A 94 23.30 -1.32 -15.06
CA LYS A 94 22.09 -1.61 -15.86
C LYS A 94 20.82 -1.13 -15.16
N ILE A 95 20.67 -1.40 -13.85
CA ILE A 95 19.52 -0.97 -13.05
C ILE A 95 19.44 0.56 -13.01
N LEU A 96 20.53 1.24 -12.68
CA LEU A 96 20.57 2.71 -12.60
C LEU A 96 20.19 3.38 -13.93
N LYS A 97 20.60 2.79 -15.07
CA LYS A 97 20.21 3.27 -16.40
C LYS A 97 18.69 3.21 -16.61
N VAL A 98 18.05 2.10 -16.23
CA VAL A 98 16.59 1.95 -16.35
C VAL A 98 15.87 2.91 -15.41
N MET A 99 16.35 3.08 -14.20
CA MET A 99 15.79 4.03 -13.24
C MET A 99 15.91 5.49 -13.73
N GLU A 100 17.04 5.84 -14.36
CA GLU A 100 17.22 7.15 -14.98
C GLU A 100 16.25 7.40 -16.14
N LEU A 101 15.99 6.37 -16.97
CA LEU A 101 15.04 6.46 -18.05
C LEU A 101 13.59 6.57 -17.52
N ALA A 102 13.23 5.82 -16.48
CA ALA A 102 11.93 5.91 -15.83
C ALA A 102 11.66 7.33 -15.30
N GLU A 103 12.65 7.96 -14.65
CA GLU A 103 12.56 9.35 -14.21
C GLU A 103 12.37 10.32 -15.37
N LYS A 104 13.19 10.20 -16.42
CA LYS A 104 13.15 11.11 -17.58
C LYS A 104 11.84 11.05 -18.37
N THR A 105 11.19 9.91 -18.37
CA THR A 105 9.93 9.69 -19.10
C THR A 105 8.70 9.77 -18.21
N GLY A 106 8.87 9.79 -16.89
CA GLY A 106 7.76 9.78 -15.94
C GLY A 106 6.93 8.49 -16.03
N ALA A 107 7.57 7.31 -16.13
CA ALA A 107 6.87 6.03 -16.24
C ALA A 107 7.18 5.14 -15.01
N PRO A 108 6.22 4.30 -14.56
CA PRO A 108 6.39 3.41 -13.42
C PRO A 108 7.59 2.48 -13.56
N LEU A 109 8.17 2.10 -12.41
CA LEU A 109 9.27 1.16 -12.31
C LEU A 109 8.82 -0.12 -11.63
N VAL A 110 9.04 -1.27 -12.27
CA VAL A 110 8.82 -2.58 -11.67
C VAL A 110 10.15 -3.29 -11.46
N ALA A 111 10.41 -3.68 -10.22
CA ALA A 111 11.59 -4.44 -9.81
C ALA A 111 11.21 -5.91 -9.57
N ILE A 112 11.93 -6.86 -10.17
CA ILE A 112 11.75 -8.29 -9.90
C ILE A 112 13.03 -8.81 -9.25
N LEU A 113 12.93 -9.18 -7.96
CA LEU A 113 14.06 -9.54 -7.13
C LEU A 113 14.18 -11.06 -6.96
N ASP A 114 15.37 -11.57 -7.26
CA ASP A 114 15.81 -12.95 -7.00
C ASP A 114 17.35 -12.95 -6.98
N THR A 115 17.95 -12.72 -5.79
CA THR A 115 19.38 -12.45 -5.66
C THR A 115 20.03 -13.15 -4.48
N ALA A 116 21.22 -13.68 -4.69
CA ALA A 116 22.07 -14.20 -3.64
C ALA A 116 22.73 -13.10 -2.77
N GLY A 117 22.53 -11.82 -3.08
CA GLY A 117 23.10 -10.70 -2.36
C GLY A 117 24.25 -10.00 -3.10
N ALA A 118 25.20 -9.45 -2.34
CA ALA A 118 26.36 -8.76 -2.91
C ALA A 118 27.30 -9.73 -3.63
N ARG A 119 27.87 -9.30 -4.72
CA ARG A 119 28.93 -10.03 -5.44
C ARG A 119 30.23 -9.94 -4.66
N LEU A 120 30.58 -11.02 -3.93
CA LEU A 120 31.64 -11.01 -2.93
C LEU A 120 33.04 -10.77 -3.51
N ASP A 121 33.30 -11.19 -4.74
CA ASP A 121 34.56 -11.00 -5.47
C ASP A 121 34.78 -9.53 -5.90
N GLU A 122 33.74 -8.71 -5.93
CA GLU A 122 33.83 -7.27 -6.19
C GLU A 122 33.98 -6.44 -4.89
N GLY A 123 33.86 -7.05 -3.72
CA GLY A 123 34.11 -6.41 -2.42
C GLY A 123 33.35 -5.11 -2.21
N LEU A 124 34.08 -3.99 -2.01
CA LEU A 124 33.49 -2.68 -1.75
C LEU A 124 32.70 -2.13 -2.94
N ASP A 125 33.06 -2.48 -4.17
CA ASP A 125 32.33 -2.04 -5.36
C ASP A 125 30.91 -2.59 -5.38
N ALA A 126 30.70 -3.84 -4.92
CA ALA A 126 29.36 -4.40 -4.77
C ALA A 126 28.54 -3.69 -3.67
N MET A 127 29.17 -3.27 -2.58
CA MET A 127 28.51 -2.48 -1.54
C MET A 127 28.13 -1.09 -2.05
N ASN A 128 29.02 -0.43 -2.78
CA ASN A 128 28.76 0.85 -3.41
C ASN A 128 27.63 0.73 -4.47
N ALA A 129 27.59 -0.38 -5.22
CA ALA A 129 26.53 -0.67 -6.17
C ALA A 129 25.13 -0.66 -5.49
N TYR A 130 24.98 -1.32 -4.35
CA TYR A 130 23.75 -1.27 -3.56
C TYR A 130 23.41 0.15 -3.06
N ALA A 131 24.41 0.88 -2.56
CA ALA A 131 24.21 2.24 -2.07
C ALA A 131 23.70 3.17 -3.20
N MET A 132 24.25 3.04 -4.40
CA MET A 132 23.81 3.80 -5.58
C MET A 132 22.37 3.45 -5.97
N ILE A 133 22.00 2.16 -5.97
CA ILE A 133 20.62 1.73 -6.23
C ILE A 133 19.68 2.31 -5.17
N ALA A 134 20.00 2.19 -3.87
CA ALA A 134 19.18 2.72 -2.79
C ALA A 134 18.99 4.24 -2.89
N GLY A 135 20.08 4.99 -3.18
CA GLY A 135 19.99 6.42 -3.41
C GLY A 135 19.07 6.78 -4.58
N ARG A 136 19.07 5.95 -5.65
CA ARG A 136 18.21 6.18 -6.79
C ARG A 136 16.74 5.83 -6.50
N VAL A 137 16.47 4.73 -5.80
CA VAL A 137 15.11 4.38 -5.32
C VAL A 137 14.54 5.52 -4.48
N SER A 138 15.34 6.08 -3.57
CA SER A 138 14.95 7.23 -2.76
C SER A 138 14.61 8.46 -3.60
N SER A 139 15.42 8.78 -4.63
CA SER A 139 15.17 9.94 -5.48
C SER A 139 13.93 9.80 -6.39
N LEU A 140 13.53 8.57 -6.71
CA LEU A 140 12.34 8.27 -7.50
C LEU A 140 11.05 8.21 -6.63
N SER A 141 11.19 8.11 -5.31
CA SER A 141 10.06 8.04 -4.39
C SER A 141 9.18 9.29 -4.51
N GLY A 142 7.89 9.09 -4.75
CA GLY A 142 6.93 10.15 -5.00
C GLY A 142 7.07 10.86 -6.36
N VAL A 143 7.92 10.35 -7.25
CA VAL A 143 8.07 10.85 -8.64
C VAL A 143 7.41 9.88 -9.62
N VAL A 144 7.77 8.61 -9.56
CA VAL A 144 7.14 7.53 -10.32
C VAL A 144 6.79 6.38 -9.39
N PRO A 145 5.67 5.67 -9.61
CA PRO A 145 5.32 4.50 -8.81
C PRO A 145 6.40 3.40 -8.91
N GLN A 146 6.76 2.82 -7.78
CA GLN A 146 7.76 1.75 -7.68
C GLN A 146 7.12 0.51 -7.08
N VAL A 147 6.98 -0.55 -7.89
CA VAL A 147 6.42 -1.84 -7.47
C VAL A 147 7.52 -2.89 -7.49
N THR A 148 7.73 -3.55 -6.36
CA THR A 148 8.73 -4.61 -6.21
C THR A 148 8.07 -5.98 -6.09
N LEU A 149 8.46 -6.90 -6.96
CA LEU A 149 8.12 -8.32 -6.91
C LEU A 149 9.29 -9.09 -6.27
N VAL A 150 9.02 -9.85 -5.23
CA VAL A 150 10.00 -10.74 -4.59
C VAL A 150 9.66 -12.18 -4.95
N LEU A 151 10.31 -12.70 -5.98
CA LEU A 151 10.05 -14.01 -6.58
C LEU A 151 11.18 -15.01 -6.30
N GLY A 152 12.03 -14.67 -5.37
CA GLY A 152 13.12 -15.51 -4.91
C GLY A 152 13.73 -14.96 -3.63
N GLN A 153 14.92 -15.43 -3.30
CA GLN A 153 15.61 -14.91 -2.12
C GLN A 153 16.07 -13.47 -2.33
N CYS A 154 15.93 -12.64 -1.29
CA CYS A 154 16.34 -11.25 -1.29
C CYS A 154 16.87 -10.90 0.10
N GLY A 155 18.21 -10.91 0.25
CA GLY A 155 18.86 -10.73 1.53
C GLY A 155 19.70 -9.46 1.65
N GLY A 156 20.00 -9.07 2.89
CA GLY A 156 20.88 -7.94 3.20
C GLY A 156 20.29 -6.59 2.76
N ILE A 157 21.11 -5.76 2.12
CA ILE A 157 20.70 -4.42 1.66
C ILE A 157 19.57 -4.47 0.64
N ALA A 158 19.50 -5.52 -0.18
CA ALA A 158 18.41 -5.68 -1.16
C ALA A 158 17.03 -5.73 -0.50
N SER A 159 16.89 -6.35 0.68
CA SER A 159 15.62 -6.38 1.42
C SER A 159 15.21 -4.99 1.92
N ALA A 160 16.17 -4.16 2.35
CA ALA A 160 15.90 -2.78 2.73
C ALA A 160 15.46 -1.94 1.52
N ILE A 161 16.11 -2.14 0.36
CA ILE A 161 15.72 -1.46 -0.90
C ILE A 161 14.31 -1.85 -1.32
N ALA A 162 13.94 -3.15 -1.21
CA ALA A 162 12.56 -3.58 -1.45
C ALA A 162 11.55 -2.83 -0.55
N GLY A 163 11.88 -2.63 0.73
CA GLY A 163 11.08 -1.86 1.68
C GLY A 163 10.95 -0.36 1.38
N MET A 164 11.81 0.19 0.52
CA MET A 164 11.72 1.58 0.05
C MET A 164 10.75 1.76 -1.12
N SER A 165 10.34 0.69 -1.79
CA SER A 165 9.32 0.73 -2.84
C SER A 165 7.95 1.08 -2.29
N ASP A 166 7.05 1.55 -3.14
CA ASP A 166 5.68 1.87 -2.75
C ASP A 166 4.92 0.60 -2.37
N PHE A 167 5.02 -0.46 -3.18
CA PHE A 167 4.41 -1.75 -2.92
C PHE A 167 5.36 -2.91 -3.13
N VAL A 168 5.25 -3.91 -2.25
CA VAL A 168 5.97 -5.19 -2.34
C VAL A 168 4.97 -6.31 -2.50
N VAL A 169 5.06 -7.02 -3.64
CA VAL A 169 4.30 -8.23 -3.95
C VAL A 169 5.24 -9.42 -3.84
N MET A 170 4.84 -10.46 -3.13
CA MET A 170 5.72 -11.59 -2.84
C MET A 170 5.05 -12.91 -3.15
N SER A 171 5.71 -13.79 -3.92
CA SER A 171 5.26 -15.18 -4.06
C SER A 171 5.76 -16.04 -2.91
N LYS A 172 5.22 -17.24 -2.75
CA LYS A 172 5.74 -18.23 -1.80
C LYS A 172 7.21 -18.59 -2.01
N ASN A 173 7.73 -18.44 -3.22
CA ASN A 173 9.14 -18.65 -3.53
C ASN A 173 10.03 -17.51 -3.02
N GLY A 174 9.45 -16.39 -2.64
CA GLY A 174 10.14 -15.21 -2.17
C GLY A 174 10.59 -15.32 -0.72
N SER A 175 11.68 -14.66 -0.37
CA SER A 175 12.11 -14.45 1.02
C SER A 175 12.83 -13.12 1.18
N LEU A 176 12.49 -12.39 2.23
CA LEU A 176 13.10 -11.11 2.60
C LEU A 176 13.75 -11.20 3.97
N PHE A 177 15.05 -10.95 4.05
CA PHE A 177 15.78 -10.96 5.32
C PHE A 177 17.00 -10.03 5.30
N VAL A 178 17.29 -9.38 6.42
CA VAL A 178 18.51 -8.57 6.56
C VAL A 178 19.72 -9.48 6.75
N ASN A 179 19.61 -10.43 7.67
CA ASN A 179 20.65 -11.43 7.92
C ASN A 179 20.18 -12.80 7.42
N GLY A 180 20.96 -13.40 6.54
CA GLY A 180 20.62 -14.69 5.95
C GLY A 180 20.50 -15.81 7.00
N PRO A 181 19.75 -16.90 6.70
CA PRO A 181 19.46 -17.99 7.64
C PRO A 181 20.71 -18.61 8.29
N ARG A 182 21.80 -18.72 7.55
CA ARG A 182 23.07 -19.25 8.09
C ARG A 182 23.66 -18.37 9.19
N VAL A 183 23.60 -17.04 9.01
CA VAL A 183 24.12 -16.08 9.99
C VAL A 183 23.24 -16.09 11.25
N VAL A 184 21.92 -16.06 11.07
CA VAL A 184 20.98 -16.08 12.19
C VAL A 184 21.02 -17.42 12.93
N SER A 185 21.12 -18.55 12.22
CA SER A 185 21.26 -19.88 12.82
C SER A 185 22.53 -20.02 13.64
N ALA A 186 23.65 -19.50 13.12
CA ALA A 186 24.93 -19.51 13.84
C ALA A 186 24.85 -18.67 15.13
N ALA A 187 24.25 -17.47 15.06
CA ALA A 187 24.08 -16.61 16.23
C ALA A 187 23.08 -17.18 17.26
N ALA A 188 22.03 -17.86 16.78
CA ALA A 188 21.02 -18.47 17.64
C ALA A 188 21.42 -19.84 18.22
N GLY A 189 22.51 -20.43 17.76
CA GLY A 189 22.94 -21.79 18.15
C GLY A 189 21.99 -22.92 17.74
N LYS A 190 21.09 -22.66 16.77
CA LYS A 190 20.11 -23.61 16.23
C LYS A 190 19.87 -23.36 14.74
N GLN A 191 19.56 -24.41 14.00
CA GLN A 191 19.19 -24.29 12.61
C GLN A 191 17.81 -23.61 12.46
N LEU A 192 17.74 -22.59 11.64
CA LEU A 192 16.52 -21.84 11.31
C LEU A 192 16.28 -21.93 9.81
N ASP A 193 15.02 -22.05 9.44
CA ASP A 193 14.56 -22.05 8.06
C ASP A 193 14.40 -20.63 7.50
N MET A 194 14.55 -20.49 6.18
CA MET A 194 14.30 -19.23 5.47
C MET A 194 12.86 -18.74 5.63
N GLU A 195 11.89 -19.66 5.59
CA GLU A 195 10.47 -19.33 5.75
C GLU A 195 10.19 -18.72 7.12
N ALA A 196 10.81 -19.26 8.18
CA ALA A 196 10.66 -18.74 9.54
C ALA A 196 11.29 -17.36 9.75
N ILE A 197 12.35 -17.03 8.98
CA ILE A 197 13.10 -15.77 9.15
C ILE A 197 12.49 -14.65 8.30
N GLY A 198 12.11 -14.94 7.08
CA GLY A 198 11.65 -13.90 6.15
C GLY A 198 10.87 -14.45 4.95
N GLY A 199 10.23 -15.62 5.10
CA GLY A 199 9.30 -16.13 4.10
C GLY A 199 8.05 -15.25 3.93
N SER A 200 7.19 -15.63 3.00
CA SER A 200 6.01 -14.83 2.63
C SER A 200 5.09 -14.56 3.82
N SER A 201 4.80 -15.59 4.64
CA SER A 201 3.96 -15.45 5.84
C SER A 201 4.55 -14.52 6.91
N ALA A 202 5.87 -14.53 7.09
CA ALA A 202 6.54 -13.63 8.03
C ALA A 202 6.55 -12.19 7.50
N SER A 203 6.76 -12.03 6.19
CA SER A 203 6.85 -10.74 5.51
C SER A 203 5.50 -10.01 5.48
N VAL A 204 4.38 -10.71 5.22
CA VAL A 204 3.06 -10.07 5.21
C VAL A 204 2.61 -9.67 6.61
N ARG A 205 2.84 -10.51 7.62
CA ARG A 205 2.50 -10.18 9.02
C ARG A 205 3.32 -9.02 9.59
N SER A 206 4.54 -8.82 9.11
CA SER A 206 5.38 -7.67 9.50
C SER A 206 5.04 -6.39 8.72
N GLY A 207 4.20 -6.46 7.68
CA GLY A 207 3.89 -5.36 6.78
C GLY A 207 5.00 -5.04 5.78
N MET A 208 6.02 -5.91 5.67
CA MET A 208 7.09 -5.75 4.69
C MET A 208 6.59 -6.05 3.27
N ALA A 209 5.80 -7.12 3.10
CA ALA A 209 5.05 -7.38 1.88
C ALA A 209 3.59 -6.96 2.07
N GLN A 210 3.06 -6.19 1.13
CA GLN A 210 1.66 -5.78 1.15
C GLN A 210 0.74 -6.82 0.50
N LEU A 211 1.26 -7.60 -0.44
CA LEU A 211 0.51 -8.61 -1.18
C LEU A 211 1.33 -9.90 -1.25
N THR A 212 0.67 -11.03 -1.03
CA THR A 212 1.30 -12.36 -1.15
C THR A 212 0.46 -13.27 -2.03
N THR A 213 1.14 -14.19 -2.73
CA THR A 213 0.52 -15.13 -3.67
C THR A 213 1.19 -16.51 -3.56
N GLU A 214 0.53 -17.53 -4.10
CA GLU A 214 1.06 -18.90 -4.10
C GLU A 214 2.18 -19.08 -5.14
N THR A 215 2.04 -18.45 -6.32
CA THR A 215 2.93 -18.65 -7.47
C THR A 215 3.56 -17.34 -7.96
N ASP A 216 4.62 -17.46 -8.79
CA ASP A 216 5.25 -16.32 -9.45
C ASP A 216 4.28 -15.65 -10.44
N GLU A 217 3.47 -16.45 -11.15
CA GLU A 217 2.49 -16.00 -12.13
C GLU A 217 1.39 -15.15 -11.48
N GLU A 218 0.86 -15.59 -10.33
CA GLU A 218 -0.13 -14.84 -9.57
C GLU A 218 0.46 -13.51 -9.03
N ALA A 219 1.72 -13.52 -8.56
CA ALA A 219 2.40 -12.32 -8.11
C ALA A 219 2.56 -11.31 -9.26
N ILE A 220 2.92 -11.78 -10.44
CA ILE A 220 3.07 -10.95 -11.63
C ILE A 220 1.71 -10.38 -12.06
N ALA A 221 0.64 -11.19 -12.07
CA ALA A 221 -0.71 -10.74 -12.38
C ALA A 221 -1.19 -9.68 -11.37
N MET A 222 -0.89 -9.87 -10.08
CA MET A 222 -1.21 -8.90 -9.03
C MET A 222 -0.44 -7.59 -9.22
N ALA A 223 0.85 -7.65 -9.53
CA ALA A 223 1.65 -6.45 -9.82
C ALA A 223 1.13 -5.69 -11.05
N ARG A 224 0.74 -6.39 -12.13
CA ARG A 224 0.06 -5.77 -13.28
C ARG A 224 -1.19 -5.02 -12.85
N LYS A 225 -2.04 -5.67 -12.03
CA LYS A 225 -3.29 -5.08 -11.51
C LYS A 225 -3.01 -3.81 -10.70
N VAL A 226 -2.01 -3.85 -9.81
CA VAL A 226 -1.60 -2.68 -9.01
C VAL A 226 -1.12 -1.55 -9.94
N VAL A 227 -0.19 -1.82 -10.86
CA VAL A 227 0.37 -0.82 -11.77
C VAL A 227 -0.73 -0.20 -12.66
N ALA A 228 -1.70 -1.00 -13.14
CA ALA A 228 -2.81 -0.51 -13.96
C ALA A 228 -3.76 0.46 -13.22
N MET A 229 -3.81 0.37 -11.89
CA MET A 229 -4.58 1.30 -11.05
C MET A 229 -3.84 2.61 -10.74
N LEU A 230 -2.52 2.67 -10.96
CA LEU A 230 -1.72 3.84 -10.59
C LEU A 230 -1.60 4.85 -11.75
N PRO A 231 -1.39 6.15 -11.44
CA PRO A 231 -0.99 7.10 -12.46
C PRO A 231 0.44 6.75 -12.95
N ALA A 232 0.83 7.28 -14.11
CA ALA A 232 2.17 7.05 -14.63
C ALA A 232 3.25 7.71 -13.73
N ASN A 233 2.96 8.87 -13.18
CA ASN A 233 3.84 9.65 -12.32
C ASN A 233 3.05 10.63 -11.45
N ASN A 234 3.74 11.41 -10.63
CA ASN A 234 3.14 12.39 -9.72
C ASN A 234 2.49 13.63 -10.38
N MET A 235 2.62 13.77 -11.68
CA MET A 235 2.01 14.86 -12.47
C MET A 235 0.83 14.36 -13.31
N ASP A 236 0.57 13.08 -13.30
CA ASP A 236 -0.49 12.41 -14.04
C ASP A 236 -1.66 12.04 -13.11
N GLU A 237 -2.83 11.77 -13.67
CA GLU A 237 -4.02 11.39 -12.93
C GLU A 237 -4.42 9.95 -13.29
N ALA A 238 -4.78 9.16 -12.28
CA ALA A 238 -5.26 7.79 -12.48
C ALA A 238 -6.78 7.79 -12.73
N VAL A 239 -7.19 8.32 -13.86
CA VAL A 239 -8.60 8.42 -14.28
C VAL A 239 -8.82 7.65 -15.58
N ASP A 240 -9.76 6.75 -15.57
CA ASP A 240 -10.25 6.01 -16.73
C ASP A 240 -11.73 6.35 -17.00
N LEU A 241 -12.23 5.89 -18.13
CA LEU A 241 -13.68 5.97 -18.37
C LEU A 241 -14.43 5.11 -17.33
N PRO A 242 -15.53 5.62 -16.75
CA PRO A 242 -16.36 4.86 -15.81
C PRO A 242 -16.84 3.54 -16.45
N ARG A 243 -16.66 2.44 -15.72
CA ARG A 243 -17.11 1.10 -16.14
C ARG A 243 -18.33 0.60 -15.39
N ASP A 244 -18.83 1.40 -14.44
CA ASP A 244 -19.97 1.09 -13.58
C ASP A 244 -20.86 2.34 -13.44
N ASP A 245 -22.13 2.14 -13.16
CA ASP A 245 -23.07 3.24 -12.96
C ASP A 245 -22.70 4.06 -11.71
N MET A 246 -22.40 5.33 -11.90
CA MET A 246 -22.06 6.25 -10.81
C MET A 246 -23.23 6.46 -9.85
N ASN A 247 -24.48 6.29 -10.35
CA ASN A 247 -25.72 6.47 -9.59
C ASN A 247 -26.26 5.13 -9.04
N ARG A 248 -25.50 4.05 -9.11
CA ARG A 248 -25.92 2.75 -8.59
C ARG A 248 -26.15 2.84 -7.08
N GLU A 249 -27.38 2.58 -6.66
CA GLU A 249 -27.76 2.50 -5.26
C GLU A 249 -27.37 1.18 -4.60
N LEU A 250 -27.25 1.22 -3.29
CA LEU A 250 -26.92 0.09 -2.42
C LEU A 250 -28.03 -0.12 -1.38
N PRO A 251 -29.28 -0.44 -1.79
CA PRO A 251 -30.45 -0.41 -0.90
C PRO A 251 -30.36 -1.36 0.29
N ALA A 252 -29.59 -2.45 0.17
CA ALA A 252 -29.34 -3.38 1.28
C ALA A 252 -28.65 -2.69 2.48
N LEU A 253 -27.90 -1.62 2.27
CA LEU A 253 -27.23 -0.89 3.34
C LEU A 253 -28.20 -0.15 4.28
N ASN A 254 -29.39 0.20 3.82
CA ASN A 254 -30.40 0.85 4.69
C ASN A 254 -30.97 -0.08 5.79
N ALA A 255 -30.78 -1.39 5.65
CA ALA A 255 -31.22 -2.38 6.63
C ALA A 255 -30.11 -2.84 7.59
N ILE A 256 -28.90 -2.31 7.46
CA ILE A 256 -27.76 -2.71 8.26
C ILE A 256 -27.72 -1.89 9.56
N GLU A 257 -27.81 -2.55 10.70
CA GLU A 257 -27.59 -1.91 12.02
C GLU A 257 -26.09 -1.71 12.30
N LYS A 258 -25.25 -2.63 11.84
CA LYS A 258 -23.79 -2.59 11.98
C LYS A 258 -23.13 -3.33 10.81
N LEU A 259 -22.03 -2.81 10.31
CA LEU A 259 -21.21 -3.50 9.32
C LEU A 259 -20.44 -4.66 9.98
N ASP A 260 -20.64 -5.88 9.47
CA ASP A 260 -19.87 -7.04 9.89
C ASP A 260 -18.44 -6.99 9.33
N ASP A 261 -18.29 -6.64 8.06
CA ASP A 261 -17.00 -6.43 7.41
C ASP A 261 -17.03 -5.16 6.55
N VAL A 262 -16.15 -4.21 6.87
CA VAL A 262 -16.05 -2.97 6.10
C VAL A 262 -15.71 -3.20 4.62
N ARG A 263 -15.06 -4.33 4.29
CA ARG A 263 -14.71 -4.70 2.92
C ARG A 263 -15.93 -4.86 2.02
N ASP A 264 -17.07 -5.28 2.57
CA ASP A 264 -18.31 -5.41 1.81
C ASP A 264 -18.84 -4.05 1.38
N LEU A 265 -18.73 -3.04 2.25
CA LEU A 265 -19.02 -1.66 1.87
C LEU A 265 -18.04 -1.16 0.81
N LEU A 266 -16.73 -1.40 0.98
CA LEU A 266 -15.72 -0.95 0.01
C LEU A 266 -15.98 -1.59 -1.37
N ARG A 267 -16.30 -2.88 -1.44
CA ARG A 267 -16.71 -3.55 -2.69
C ARG A 267 -18.02 -2.99 -3.23
N GLY A 268 -18.97 -2.70 -2.35
CA GLY A 268 -20.25 -2.10 -2.73
C GLY A 268 -20.08 -0.77 -3.43
N VAL A 269 -19.20 0.10 -2.97
CA VAL A 269 -18.98 1.44 -3.56
C VAL A 269 -17.97 1.44 -4.72
N ALA A 270 -17.09 0.44 -4.81
CA ALA A 270 -16.11 0.32 -5.89
C ALA A 270 -16.76 -0.04 -7.23
N ASP A 271 -16.16 0.41 -8.32
CA ASP A 271 -16.57 0.03 -9.67
C ASP A 271 -16.41 -1.48 -9.85
N LEU A 272 -17.50 -2.13 -10.28
CA LEU A 272 -17.58 -3.59 -10.46
C LEU A 272 -17.22 -4.42 -9.20
N GLY A 273 -17.18 -3.80 -8.03
CA GLY A 273 -16.78 -4.44 -6.78
C GLY A 273 -15.28 -4.76 -6.69
N ASP A 274 -14.47 -4.21 -7.56
CA ASP A 274 -13.05 -4.53 -7.65
C ASP A 274 -12.22 -3.65 -6.71
N ILE A 275 -11.59 -4.30 -5.71
CA ILE A 275 -10.67 -3.66 -4.76
C ILE A 275 -9.34 -4.42 -4.73
N VAL A 276 -8.27 -3.72 -4.43
CA VAL A 276 -6.95 -4.30 -4.09
C VAL A 276 -6.62 -3.91 -2.66
N GLU A 277 -6.88 -4.82 -1.72
CA GLU A 277 -6.50 -4.63 -0.33
C GLU A 277 -5.00 -4.82 -0.15
N LEU A 278 -4.37 -3.90 0.59
CA LEU A 278 -2.94 -3.86 0.83
C LEU A 278 -2.64 -4.19 2.30
N GLY A 279 -1.85 -5.22 2.55
CA GLY A 279 -1.46 -5.63 3.89
C GLY A 279 -2.63 -6.16 4.72
N GLU A 280 -3.44 -7.08 4.17
CA GLU A 280 -4.60 -7.66 4.86
C GLU A 280 -4.25 -8.28 6.22
N GLU A 281 -3.15 -9.04 6.30
CA GLU A 281 -2.69 -9.68 7.53
C GLU A 281 -1.92 -8.73 8.47
N PHE A 282 -1.52 -7.55 8.00
CA PHE A 282 -0.81 -6.56 8.81
C PHE A 282 -1.79 -5.55 9.39
N ALA A 283 -1.85 -5.47 10.71
CA ALA A 283 -2.75 -4.58 11.45
C ALA A 283 -4.23 -4.67 10.96
N PRO A 284 -4.90 -5.83 11.10
CA PRO A 284 -6.18 -6.11 10.45
C PRO A 284 -7.37 -5.26 10.94
N SER A 285 -7.22 -4.47 12.01
CA SER A 285 -8.23 -3.47 12.42
C SER A 285 -8.22 -2.21 11.52
N MET A 286 -7.21 -2.09 10.64
CA MET A 286 -7.07 -1.01 9.66
C MET A 286 -6.97 -1.60 8.26
N VAL A 287 -7.95 -1.36 7.42
CA VAL A 287 -7.98 -1.75 6.00
C VAL A 287 -7.43 -0.59 5.17
N THR A 288 -6.51 -0.89 4.27
CA THR A 288 -6.07 0.03 3.22
C THR A 288 -6.25 -0.65 1.86
N ALA A 289 -6.89 0.02 0.92
CA ALA A 289 -7.19 -0.57 -0.38
C ALA A 289 -7.15 0.47 -1.50
N LEU A 290 -6.77 0.05 -2.69
CA LEU A 290 -6.98 0.78 -3.94
C LEU A 290 -8.26 0.26 -4.60
N ALA A 291 -9.04 1.15 -5.19
CA ALA A 291 -10.19 0.82 -6.00
C ALA A 291 -10.45 1.92 -7.03
N LYS A 292 -11.36 1.68 -7.97
CA LYS A 292 -11.91 2.74 -8.83
C LYS A 292 -13.32 3.06 -8.41
N ILE A 293 -13.64 4.36 -8.38
CA ILE A 293 -14.98 4.90 -8.18
C ILE A 293 -15.26 5.90 -9.30
N GLY A 294 -16.27 5.61 -10.12
CA GLY A 294 -16.57 6.45 -11.29
C GLY A 294 -15.38 6.58 -12.24
N GLY A 295 -14.54 5.54 -12.37
CA GLY A 295 -13.33 5.51 -13.18
C GLY A 295 -12.10 6.12 -12.53
N THR A 296 -12.24 6.90 -11.45
CA THR A 296 -11.10 7.48 -10.73
C THR A 296 -10.52 6.50 -9.72
N THR A 297 -9.21 6.30 -9.72
CA THR A 297 -8.54 5.53 -8.69
C THR A 297 -8.58 6.27 -7.37
N VAL A 298 -9.00 5.60 -6.31
CA VAL A 298 -9.08 6.12 -4.94
C VAL A 298 -8.36 5.21 -3.96
N GLY A 299 -7.85 5.79 -2.88
CA GLY A 299 -7.30 5.07 -1.74
C GLY A 299 -8.29 5.03 -0.58
N PHE A 300 -8.69 3.84 -0.16
CA PHE A 300 -9.49 3.66 1.05
C PHE A 300 -8.61 3.46 2.28
N ILE A 301 -8.94 4.16 3.36
CA ILE A 301 -8.43 3.94 4.72
C ILE A 301 -9.66 3.68 5.60
N ALA A 302 -9.86 2.43 6.03
CA ALA A 302 -11.09 2.05 6.70
C ALA A 302 -10.84 1.30 8.02
N ASN A 303 -11.65 1.58 9.03
CA ASN A 303 -11.63 0.82 10.26
C ASN A 303 -12.41 -0.49 10.07
N GLN A 304 -11.83 -1.62 10.50
CA GLN A 304 -12.52 -2.90 10.57
C GLN A 304 -13.05 -3.12 12.00
N ALA A 305 -14.30 -2.74 12.23
CA ALA A 305 -14.91 -2.77 13.56
C ALA A 305 -15.01 -4.18 14.15
N ALA A 306 -15.09 -5.22 13.32
CA ALA A 306 -15.06 -6.62 13.76
C ALA A 306 -13.69 -7.06 14.35
N LYS A 307 -12.65 -6.24 14.20
CA LYS A 307 -11.32 -6.47 14.76
C LYS A 307 -10.98 -5.38 15.76
N ASP A 308 -10.92 -5.74 17.05
CA ASP A 308 -10.56 -4.82 18.14
C ASP A 308 -11.43 -3.53 18.13
N GLU A 309 -12.72 -3.65 17.80
CA GLU A 309 -13.68 -2.52 17.71
C GLU A 309 -13.18 -1.38 16.78
N GLY A 310 -12.45 -1.72 15.73
CA GLY A 310 -11.86 -0.75 14.81
C GLY A 310 -10.80 0.15 15.44
N ARG A 311 -10.29 -0.18 16.64
CA ARG A 311 -9.36 0.69 17.37
C ARG A 311 -8.08 0.94 16.62
N LEU A 312 -7.58 2.16 16.76
CA LEU A 312 -6.31 2.59 16.22
C LEU A 312 -5.16 1.95 17.03
N THR A 313 -4.40 1.09 16.39
CA THR A 313 -3.21 0.45 16.94
C THR A 313 -1.94 1.13 16.44
N VAL A 314 -0.78 0.87 17.06
CA VAL A 314 0.52 1.39 16.59
C VAL A 314 0.75 1.05 15.12
N TYR A 315 0.56 -0.22 14.74
CA TYR A 315 0.78 -0.66 13.36
C TYR A 315 -0.34 -0.21 12.41
N GLY A 316 -1.59 -0.13 12.88
CA GLY A 316 -2.70 0.41 12.10
C GLY A 316 -2.50 1.87 11.71
N CYS A 317 -2.06 2.71 12.66
CA CYS A 317 -1.71 4.10 12.39
C CYS A 317 -0.55 4.23 11.39
N LYS A 318 0.52 3.42 11.55
CA LYS A 318 1.67 3.44 10.62
C LYS A 318 1.29 2.98 9.22
N LYS A 319 0.46 1.94 9.11
CA LYS A 319 -0.08 1.44 7.83
C LYS A 319 -0.87 2.53 7.11
N ALA A 320 -1.84 3.13 7.80
CA ALA A 320 -2.67 4.20 7.25
C ALA A 320 -1.87 5.45 6.89
N ALA A 321 -0.93 5.88 7.74
CA ALA A 321 -0.08 7.05 7.50
C ALA A 321 0.81 6.88 6.25
N ARG A 322 1.44 5.70 6.07
CA ARG A 322 2.24 5.40 4.89
C ARG A 322 1.38 5.40 3.62
N PHE A 323 0.20 4.78 3.70
CA PHE A 323 -0.72 4.71 2.57
C PHE A 323 -1.29 6.09 2.19
N ALA A 324 -1.62 6.93 3.18
CA ALA A 324 -2.05 8.31 2.95
C ALA A 324 -0.94 9.13 2.25
N ALA A 325 0.30 9.02 2.71
CA ALA A 325 1.44 9.69 2.09
C ALA A 325 1.67 9.21 0.64
N PHE A 326 1.50 7.91 0.36
CA PHE A 326 1.56 7.38 -1.00
C PHE A 326 0.46 7.97 -1.88
N CYS A 327 -0.80 7.97 -1.42
CA CYS A 327 -1.91 8.55 -2.16
C CYS A 327 -1.67 10.04 -2.47
N ASP A 328 -1.15 10.79 -1.50
CA ASP A 328 -0.85 12.21 -1.68
C ASP A 328 0.27 12.44 -2.70
N CYS A 329 1.34 11.63 -2.69
CA CYS A 329 2.42 11.72 -3.68
C CYS A 329 1.93 11.59 -5.12
N PHE A 330 0.90 10.80 -5.34
CA PHE A 330 0.38 10.49 -6.68
C PHE A 330 -1.02 11.07 -6.95
N SER A 331 -1.42 12.08 -6.19
CA SER A 331 -2.71 12.77 -6.35
C SER A 331 -3.93 11.84 -6.33
N ILE A 332 -3.82 10.68 -5.67
CA ILE A 332 -4.91 9.71 -5.52
C ILE A 332 -5.84 10.20 -4.40
N PRO A 333 -7.13 10.45 -4.67
CA PRO A 333 -8.10 10.84 -3.65
C PRO A 333 -8.19 9.81 -2.52
N ILE A 334 -8.29 10.28 -1.27
CA ILE A 334 -8.40 9.43 -0.09
C ILE A 334 -9.83 9.43 0.43
N ILE A 335 -10.38 8.24 0.62
CA ILE A 335 -11.66 8.05 1.30
C ILE A 335 -11.41 7.33 2.62
N THR A 336 -11.71 8.01 3.73
CA THR A 336 -11.68 7.38 5.06
C THR A 336 -13.07 6.85 5.41
N VAL A 337 -13.15 5.57 5.84
CA VAL A 337 -14.39 4.97 6.35
C VAL A 337 -14.21 4.68 7.83
N VAL A 338 -15.00 5.36 8.67
CA VAL A 338 -14.74 5.42 10.11
C VAL A 338 -15.81 4.67 10.90
N ASP A 339 -15.38 3.63 11.60
CA ASP A 339 -16.10 2.94 12.67
C ASP A 339 -15.08 2.44 13.70
N SER A 340 -14.78 3.29 14.69
CA SER A 340 -13.67 3.07 15.62
C SER A 340 -13.94 3.62 17.00
N MET A 341 -13.71 2.77 18.00
CA MET A 341 -13.75 3.14 19.43
C MET A 341 -12.50 3.92 19.90
N GLY A 342 -11.79 4.57 18.96
CA GLY A 342 -10.63 5.40 19.30
C GLY A 342 -9.32 4.62 19.35
N MET A 343 -8.38 5.10 20.15
CA MET A 343 -7.08 4.45 20.33
C MET A 343 -7.19 3.14 21.12
N LYS A 344 -6.31 2.20 20.82
CA LYS A 344 -6.21 0.94 21.56
C LYS A 344 -5.95 1.20 23.05
N ILE A 345 -6.77 0.59 23.91
CA ILE A 345 -6.58 0.66 25.36
C ILE A 345 -5.48 -0.34 25.75
N SER A 346 -4.47 0.13 26.46
CA SER A 346 -3.34 -0.69 26.90
C SER A 346 -2.86 -0.22 28.27
N THR A 347 -2.42 -1.15 29.10
CA THR A 347 -1.73 -0.89 30.37
C THR A 347 -0.23 -0.64 30.19
N ALA A 348 0.30 -0.91 28.98
CA ALA A 348 1.69 -0.62 28.62
C ALA A 348 1.93 0.90 28.46
N PRO A 349 3.20 1.37 28.49
CA PRO A 349 3.52 2.77 28.23
C PRO A 349 2.93 3.27 26.91
N GLN A 350 2.26 4.40 26.91
CA GLN A 350 1.46 4.93 25.81
C GLN A 350 2.29 5.66 24.73
N GLY A 351 3.60 5.84 24.93
CA GLY A 351 4.46 6.67 24.05
C GLY A 351 4.49 6.23 22.59
N GLU A 352 4.55 4.93 22.31
CA GLU A 352 4.51 4.43 20.93
C GLU A 352 3.15 4.66 20.25
N LEU A 353 2.07 4.48 21.01
CA LEU A 353 0.72 4.70 20.53
C LEU A 353 0.49 6.18 20.19
N SER A 354 0.92 7.09 21.07
CA SER A 354 0.86 8.54 20.85
C SER A 354 1.66 8.96 19.62
N ARG A 355 2.86 8.39 19.46
CA ARG A 355 3.72 8.65 18.30
C ARG A 355 3.09 8.17 16.99
N ALA A 356 2.54 6.97 16.99
CA ALA A 356 1.88 6.42 15.81
C ALA A 356 0.61 7.21 15.45
N GLY A 357 -0.18 7.63 16.45
CA GLY A 357 -1.31 8.54 16.25
C GLY A 357 -0.88 9.89 15.66
N ALA A 358 0.23 10.44 16.14
CA ALA A 358 0.81 11.68 15.59
C ALA A 358 1.25 11.50 14.12
N GLN A 359 1.83 10.35 13.74
CA GLN A 359 2.18 10.05 12.35
C GLN A 359 0.95 10.02 11.45
N LEU A 360 -0.14 9.36 11.88
CA LEU A 360 -1.38 9.30 11.12
C LEU A 360 -2.01 10.69 10.94
N LEU A 361 -2.17 11.43 12.04
CA LEU A 361 -2.72 12.79 12.00
C LEU A 361 -1.87 13.71 11.11
N PHE A 362 -0.54 13.63 11.22
CA PHE A 362 0.38 14.40 10.39
C PHE A 362 0.20 14.05 8.90
N ALA A 363 0.23 12.77 8.53
CA ALA A 363 0.14 12.34 7.13
C ALA A 363 -1.15 12.82 6.46
N LEU A 364 -2.30 12.65 7.13
CA LEU A 364 -3.59 13.10 6.60
C LEU A 364 -3.75 14.63 6.62
N SER A 365 -3.17 15.32 7.60
CA SER A 365 -3.19 16.80 7.62
C SER A 365 -2.27 17.41 6.56
N GLU A 366 -1.16 16.75 6.23
CA GLU A 366 -0.23 17.20 5.17
C GLU A 366 -0.76 16.87 3.77
N ALA A 367 -1.62 15.87 3.61
CA ALA A 367 -2.12 15.47 2.30
C ALA A 367 -2.87 16.62 1.61
N THR A 368 -2.56 16.85 0.34
CA THR A 368 -3.14 17.90 -0.51
C THR A 368 -4.15 17.34 -1.50
N THR A 369 -4.13 16.03 -1.72
CA THR A 369 -5.11 15.32 -2.55
C THR A 369 -6.54 15.46 -1.99
N PRO A 370 -7.61 15.28 -2.79
CA PRO A 370 -8.98 15.23 -2.29
C PRO A 370 -9.16 14.21 -1.15
N ARG A 371 -9.85 14.60 -0.09
CA ARG A 371 -10.07 13.76 1.09
C ARG A 371 -11.53 13.79 1.49
N VAL A 372 -12.17 12.63 1.48
CA VAL A 372 -13.59 12.48 1.87
C VAL A 372 -13.68 11.52 3.04
N ALA A 373 -14.35 11.92 4.10
CA ALA A 373 -14.63 11.04 5.23
C ALA A 373 -16.08 10.55 5.19
N LEU A 374 -16.27 9.27 5.46
CA LEU A 374 -17.55 8.63 5.66
C LEU A 374 -17.57 7.98 7.06
N VAL A 375 -18.38 8.50 7.96
CA VAL A 375 -18.57 7.91 9.29
C VAL A 375 -19.76 6.97 9.24
N VAL A 376 -19.54 5.69 9.45
CA VAL A 376 -20.58 4.66 9.35
C VAL A 376 -20.97 4.06 10.72
N GLY A 377 -20.22 4.43 11.76
CA GLY A 377 -20.43 3.95 13.12
C GLY A 377 -19.80 4.89 14.12
N GLN A 378 -18.82 4.40 14.89
CA GLN A 378 -18.19 5.15 15.96
C GLN A 378 -17.02 6.01 15.45
N ALA A 379 -17.00 7.28 15.82
CA ALA A 379 -15.88 8.20 15.58
C ALA A 379 -15.40 8.79 16.92
N ILE A 380 -14.64 7.99 17.68
CA ILE A 380 -14.31 8.32 19.06
C ILE A 380 -12.90 8.90 19.19
N GLY A 381 -12.80 10.08 19.81
CA GLY A 381 -11.52 10.71 20.18
C GLY A 381 -10.54 10.84 19.01
N MET A 382 -9.39 10.16 19.10
CA MET A 382 -8.35 10.25 18.06
C MET A 382 -8.82 9.74 16.68
N SER A 383 -9.75 8.79 16.60
CA SER A 383 -10.23 8.30 15.30
C SER A 383 -11.03 9.39 14.57
N TYR A 384 -11.86 10.15 15.28
CA TYR A 384 -12.48 11.35 14.72
C TYR A 384 -11.41 12.36 14.29
N ALA A 385 -10.51 12.72 15.20
CA ALA A 385 -9.52 13.77 14.92
C ALA A 385 -8.64 13.47 13.72
N SER A 386 -8.22 12.20 13.54
CA SER A 386 -7.28 11.81 12.50
C SER A 386 -7.90 11.26 11.21
N LEU A 387 -9.20 10.89 11.21
CA LEU A 387 -9.82 10.25 10.05
C LEU A 387 -11.08 10.97 9.52
N ALA A 388 -11.76 11.78 10.36
CA ALA A 388 -13.03 12.39 10.00
C ALA A 388 -13.14 13.89 10.30
N SER A 389 -12.13 14.50 10.93
CA SER A 389 -12.21 15.92 11.25
C SER A 389 -11.98 16.82 10.02
N ARG A 390 -12.45 18.05 10.10
CA ARG A 390 -12.19 19.09 9.08
C ARG A 390 -10.72 19.41 8.85
N ALA A 391 -9.84 19.04 9.78
CA ALA A 391 -8.40 19.21 9.62
C ALA A 391 -7.81 18.21 8.61
N VAL A 392 -8.46 17.06 8.42
CA VAL A 392 -7.97 15.94 7.60
C VAL A 392 -8.90 15.58 6.44
N SER A 393 -10.08 16.23 6.33
CA SER A 393 -11.08 15.92 5.31
C SER A 393 -11.65 17.20 4.70
N ASP A 394 -11.86 17.17 3.40
CA ASP A 394 -12.49 18.28 2.64
C ASP A 394 -14.02 18.18 2.71
N MET A 395 -14.55 16.94 2.70
CA MET A 395 -15.97 16.65 2.88
C MET A 395 -16.16 15.52 3.88
N VAL A 396 -17.18 15.61 4.72
CA VAL A 396 -17.51 14.63 5.77
C VAL A 396 -18.97 14.22 5.67
N TYR A 397 -19.21 12.96 5.38
CA TYR A 397 -20.54 12.36 5.41
C TYR A 397 -20.68 11.43 6.62
N ALA A 398 -21.90 11.29 7.10
CA ALA A 398 -22.21 10.33 8.17
C ALA A 398 -23.47 9.52 7.82
N TRP A 399 -23.53 8.28 8.29
CA TRP A 399 -24.78 7.51 8.30
C TRP A 399 -25.64 7.89 9.51
N PRO A 400 -26.97 7.77 9.44
CA PRO A 400 -27.82 7.85 10.61
C PRO A 400 -27.39 6.82 11.67
N GLY A 401 -27.28 7.25 12.92
CA GLY A 401 -26.79 6.38 14.01
C GLY A 401 -25.27 6.41 14.21
N SER A 402 -24.52 7.16 13.43
CA SER A 402 -23.11 7.43 13.70
C SER A 402 -22.92 8.27 14.97
N VAL A 403 -21.86 7.99 15.73
CA VAL A 403 -21.59 8.60 17.04
C VAL A 403 -20.27 9.37 17.00
N PHE A 404 -20.30 10.63 17.37
CA PHE A 404 -19.16 11.54 17.45
C PHE A 404 -18.90 11.96 18.88
N SER A 405 -17.83 11.50 19.50
CA SER A 405 -17.57 11.77 20.91
C SER A 405 -16.08 11.80 21.25
N PRO A 406 -15.67 12.61 22.24
CA PRO A 406 -14.30 12.57 22.77
C PRO A 406 -13.92 11.23 23.38
N VAL A 407 -14.88 10.56 24.04
CA VAL A 407 -14.74 9.26 24.71
C VAL A 407 -15.98 8.41 24.44
N SER A 408 -15.98 7.12 24.77
CA SER A 408 -17.19 6.30 24.62
C SER A 408 -18.37 6.87 25.44
N ALA A 409 -19.60 6.66 24.95
CA ALA A 409 -20.82 7.13 25.65
C ALA A 409 -20.87 6.63 27.11
N GLN A 410 -20.40 5.41 27.34
CA GLN A 410 -20.26 4.83 28.67
C GLN A 410 -19.37 5.67 29.59
N ILE A 411 -18.19 6.07 29.12
CA ILE A 411 -17.25 6.90 29.91
C ILE A 411 -17.80 8.31 30.07
N ALA A 412 -18.38 8.87 28.99
CA ALA A 412 -19.01 10.19 29.05
C ALA A 412 -20.12 10.24 30.07
N ALA A 413 -21.02 9.26 30.09
CA ALA A 413 -22.11 9.17 31.04
C ALA A 413 -21.60 9.07 32.50
N GLN A 414 -20.57 8.25 32.74
CA GLN A 414 -19.96 8.11 34.08
C GLN A 414 -19.33 9.43 34.59
N LEU A 415 -18.75 10.22 33.71
CA LEU A 415 -18.10 11.47 34.08
C LEU A 415 -19.08 12.63 34.24
N LEU A 416 -20.07 12.73 33.33
CA LEU A 416 -21.00 13.86 33.32
C LEU A 416 -22.18 13.70 34.27
N TYR A 417 -22.63 12.47 34.50
CA TYR A 417 -23.84 12.17 35.25
C TYR A 417 -23.60 11.33 36.51
N ALA A 418 -22.39 11.43 37.09
CA ALA A 418 -21.97 10.64 38.28
C ALA A 418 -22.96 10.77 39.43
N ASP A 419 -23.45 11.99 39.71
CA ASP A 419 -24.38 12.28 40.81
C ASP A 419 -25.76 11.63 40.58
N GLU A 420 -26.25 11.65 39.31
CA GLU A 420 -27.52 11.01 38.97
C GLU A 420 -27.45 9.47 39.10
N MET A 421 -26.27 8.86 38.81
CA MET A 421 -26.07 7.42 38.98
C MET A 421 -26.00 6.99 40.46
N GLN A 422 -25.35 7.80 41.30
CA GLN A 422 -25.21 7.48 42.73
C GLN A 422 -26.54 7.52 43.49
N GLY A 423 -27.50 8.35 43.04
CA GLY A 423 -28.83 8.45 43.62
C GLY A 423 -29.89 7.47 43.10
N ALA A 424 -29.53 6.60 42.16
CA ALA A 424 -30.49 5.72 41.51
C ALA A 424 -30.74 4.42 42.28
N GLU A 425 -31.98 3.93 42.31
CA GLU A 425 -32.35 2.63 42.90
C GLU A 425 -31.72 1.46 42.13
N ASP A 426 -31.63 1.56 40.78
CA ASP A 426 -30.90 0.63 39.91
C ASP A 426 -29.81 1.38 39.13
N PRO A 427 -28.56 1.35 39.59
CA PRO A 427 -27.45 2.04 38.94
C PRO A 427 -27.14 1.55 37.51
N TYR A 428 -27.42 0.28 37.21
CA TYR A 428 -27.15 -0.27 35.88
C TYR A 428 -28.18 0.21 34.84
N ALA A 429 -29.49 0.15 35.19
CA ALA A 429 -30.56 0.66 34.33
C ALA A 429 -30.39 2.18 34.14
N LYS A 430 -30.09 2.92 35.22
CA LYS A 430 -29.87 4.37 35.12
C LYS A 430 -28.66 4.71 34.24
N ARG A 431 -27.60 3.95 34.32
CA ARG A 431 -26.44 4.12 33.46
C ARG A 431 -26.80 3.95 31.97
N ALA A 432 -27.53 2.89 31.62
CA ALA A 432 -27.96 2.66 30.23
C ALA A 432 -28.83 3.81 29.67
N GLU A 433 -29.76 4.35 30.50
CA GLU A 433 -30.56 5.53 30.21
C GLU A 433 -29.67 6.76 29.94
N LEU A 434 -28.67 7.00 30.79
CA LEU A 434 -27.77 8.15 30.68
C LEU A 434 -26.79 8.03 29.48
N GLU A 435 -26.35 6.84 29.17
CA GLU A 435 -25.57 6.56 27.97
C GLU A 435 -26.41 6.89 26.71
N GLN A 436 -27.67 6.42 26.66
CA GLN A 436 -28.57 6.71 25.55
C GLN A 436 -28.87 8.23 25.45
N ARG A 437 -29.17 8.89 26.59
CA ARG A 437 -29.37 10.35 26.63
C ARG A 437 -28.15 11.10 26.08
N TYR A 438 -26.94 10.69 26.44
CA TYR A 438 -25.72 11.31 25.93
C TYR A 438 -25.57 11.11 24.41
N MET A 439 -25.89 9.92 23.89
CA MET A 439 -25.84 9.64 22.47
C MET A 439 -26.85 10.50 21.72
N ASP A 440 -28.09 10.60 22.20
CA ASP A 440 -29.17 11.33 21.52
C ASP A 440 -29.01 12.85 21.60
N ASP A 441 -28.58 13.39 22.73
CA ASP A 441 -28.50 14.83 22.96
C ASP A 441 -27.19 15.46 22.48
N VAL A 442 -26.08 14.71 22.49
CA VAL A 442 -24.74 15.28 22.29
C VAL A 442 -23.99 14.64 21.13
N ALA A 443 -24.00 13.31 21.05
CA ALA A 443 -23.02 12.59 20.24
C ALA A 443 -23.55 12.07 18.90
N ASP A 444 -24.81 12.32 18.55
CA ASP A 444 -25.40 11.84 17.32
C ASP A 444 -24.92 12.61 16.06
N ALA A 445 -25.07 11.98 14.91
CA ALA A 445 -24.67 12.55 13.62
C ALA A 445 -25.42 13.85 13.26
N VAL A 446 -26.69 13.98 13.67
CA VAL A 446 -27.50 15.17 13.39
C VAL A 446 -26.97 16.37 14.17
N ASN A 447 -26.58 16.18 15.43
CA ASN A 447 -25.95 17.23 16.23
C ASN A 447 -24.58 17.63 15.65
N ALA A 448 -23.78 16.66 15.20
CA ALA A 448 -22.52 16.92 14.52
C ALA A 448 -22.72 17.75 13.22
N ALA A 449 -23.77 17.45 12.44
CA ALA A 449 -24.13 18.21 11.24
C ALA A 449 -24.62 19.62 11.57
N LYS A 450 -25.50 19.78 12.58
CA LYS A 450 -25.95 21.12 13.04
C LYS A 450 -24.80 22.02 13.49
N GLN A 451 -23.73 21.43 14.04
CA GLN A 451 -22.52 22.15 14.45
C GLN A 451 -21.53 22.39 13.30
N GLY A 452 -21.82 21.89 12.09
CA GLY A 452 -20.96 22.07 10.90
C GLY A 452 -19.75 21.15 10.83
N TYR A 453 -19.70 20.09 11.63
CA TYR A 453 -18.62 19.08 11.59
C TYR A 453 -18.86 17.98 10.56
N VAL A 454 -20.12 17.76 10.17
CA VAL A 454 -20.56 16.84 9.13
C VAL A 454 -21.30 17.66 8.07
N ASP A 455 -20.99 17.43 6.79
CA ASP A 455 -21.62 18.16 5.69
C ASP A 455 -23.04 17.65 5.44
N ASP A 456 -23.25 16.33 5.52
CA ASP A 456 -24.57 15.74 5.37
C ASP A 456 -24.68 14.40 6.09
N VAL A 457 -25.87 14.10 6.61
CA VAL A 457 -26.23 12.77 7.15
C VAL A 457 -27.01 12.06 6.05
N ILE A 458 -26.33 11.13 5.37
CA ILE A 458 -26.82 10.50 4.15
C ILE A 458 -27.48 9.15 4.41
N GLU A 459 -28.47 8.79 3.59
CA GLU A 459 -28.98 7.42 3.57
C GLU A 459 -27.86 6.45 3.13
N PRO A 460 -27.67 5.32 3.83
CA PRO A 460 -26.63 4.35 3.46
C PRO A 460 -26.73 3.87 2.00
N ALA A 461 -27.93 3.74 1.45
CA ALA A 461 -28.15 3.30 0.07
C ALA A 461 -27.49 4.20 -0.98
N VAL A 462 -27.39 5.52 -0.75
CA VAL A 462 -26.83 6.48 -1.71
C VAL A 462 -25.34 6.73 -1.51
N THR A 463 -24.67 5.99 -0.64
CA THR A 463 -23.26 6.19 -0.29
C THR A 463 -22.36 6.27 -1.54
N ARG A 464 -22.52 5.34 -2.51
CA ARG A 464 -21.73 5.37 -3.75
C ARG A 464 -21.91 6.66 -4.53
N GLN A 465 -23.16 7.10 -4.72
CA GLN A 465 -23.48 8.33 -5.46
C GLN A 465 -22.82 9.56 -4.82
N MET A 466 -22.91 9.66 -3.49
CA MET A 466 -22.32 10.77 -2.73
C MET A 466 -20.79 10.77 -2.81
N LEU A 467 -20.14 9.60 -2.74
CA LEU A 467 -18.70 9.48 -2.89
C LEU A 467 -18.24 9.82 -4.32
N CYS A 468 -18.94 9.32 -5.36
CA CYS A 468 -18.66 9.69 -6.76
C CYS A 468 -18.73 11.20 -6.95
N SER A 469 -19.84 11.82 -6.52
CA SER A 469 -20.06 13.28 -6.63
C SER A 469 -19.00 14.10 -5.89
N ALA A 470 -18.61 13.66 -4.67
CA ALA A 470 -17.58 14.34 -3.89
C ALA A 470 -16.19 14.28 -4.57
N ILE A 471 -15.81 13.12 -5.09
CA ILE A 471 -14.53 12.93 -5.80
C ILE A 471 -14.50 13.77 -7.07
N GLU A 472 -15.58 13.77 -7.85
CA GLU A 472 -15.70 14.57 -9.07
C GLU A 472 -15.63 16.07 -8.77
N MET A 473 -16.37 16.55 -7.77
CA MET A 473 -16.35 17.96 -7.35
C MET A 473 -14.98 18.41 -6.86
N LEU A 474 -14.27 17.54 -6.14
CA LEU A 474 -12.95 17.84 -5.58
C LEU A 474 -11.79 17.62 -6.56
N SER A 475 -12.04 17.11 -7.78
CA SER A 475 -10.97 16.87 -8.78
C SER A 475 -10.16 18.12 -9.10
N GLY A 476 -10.83 19.29 -9.12
CA GLY A 476 -10.19 20.59 -9.32
C GLY A 476 -9.55 21.22 -8.07
N LYS A 477 -9.48 20.51 -6.93
CA LYS A 477 -8.96 21.04 -5.68
C LYS A 477 -7.54 21.60 -5.85
N ARG A 478 -7.32 22.79 -5.28
CA ARG A 478 -5.98 23.41 -5.15
C ARG A 478 -5.77 23.79 -3.69
N ASP A 479 -4.79 23.18 -3.05
CA ASP A 479 -4.44 23.46 -1.67
C ASP A 479 -3.14 24.27 -1.66
N SER A 480 -3.21 25.52 -1.21
CA SER A 480 -2.04 26.41 -1.12
C SER A 480 -1.44 26.33 0.27
N ARG A 481 -0.24 25.81 0.35
CA ARG A 481 0.50 25.66 1.60
C ARG A 481 1.79 26.49 1.59
N PRO A 482 2.33 26.86 2.77
CA PRO A 482 3.64 27.49 2.84
C PRO A 482 4.71 26.62 2.15
N ALA A 483 5.55 27.26 1.33
CA ALA A 483 6.63 26.55 0.65
C ALA A 483 7.62 25.96 1.67
N LYS A 484 7.89 24.67 1.56
CA LYS A 484 8.86 23.94 2.40
C LYS A 484 9.55 22.87 1.58
N LYS A 485 10.73 22.42 1.97
CA LYS A 485 11.44 21.34 1.28
C LYS A 485 10.68 20.00 1.42
N HIS A 486 10.22 19.70 2.61
CA HIS A 486 9.40 18.53 2.98
C HIS A 486 8.85 18.75 4.39
N GLY A 487 7.86 17.96 4.80
CA GLY A 487 7.40 17.88 6.18
C GLY A 487 8.43 17.15 7.06
N ASN A 488 8.48 17.49 8.34
CA ASN A 488 9.21 16.71 9.35
C ASN A 488 8.24 15.73 9.99
N MET A 489 8.13 14.54 9.41
CA MET A 489 7.22 13.51 9.91
C MET A 489 7.60 13.13 11.35
N PRO A 490 6.62 13.02 12.28
CA PRO A 490 6.88 12.54 13.64
C PRO A 490 7.52 11.14 13.64
N LEU A 491 8.45 10.90 14.58
CA LEU A 491 9.21 9.64 14.68
C LEU A 491 8.33 8.43 15.05
#